data_09e10a94e94eb87d6f7a893b6a55e7c3
#
_entry.id   09e10a94e94eb87d6f7a893b6a55e7c3
#
_cell.length_a   1.000
_cell.length_b   1.000
_cell.length_c   1.000
_cell.angle_alpha   90.00
_cell.angle_beta   90.00
_cell.angle_gamma   90.00
#
_symmetry.space_group_name_H-M   'P 1'
#
loop_
_entity.id
_entity.type
_entity.pdbx_description
1 polymer ?
#
loop_
_entity_poly.entity_id
_entity_poly.type
_entity_poly.pdbx_seq_one_letter_code
_entity_poly.pdbx_strand_id
1 'polypeptide(L)'
;ETEINDDFAKNMGAKDLVNLKELISKQINDEYKNSLAMITKKNILEQIEKEKLNQLPGNLIEQEVKILSQGMKEDEVKKNQKSIEEQAKKRIKTGLILNAFGEENKINVSQEEINVEIQKQFRMMPGQEKIVKDYYEQNPAAIDSLRGQIYEEKIIEEIKKKAKTTKKEITKEEAEKILKQENENNIKEQAKVAKKDEDKKNKKKMEPKKKEVKTKSKEPKKTKTLGSKTKKTKKVSKK
;
A
#
# COMPACT_ATOMS: atom_id res chain seq x y z
N GLU A 1 30.09 -28.95 -18.27
CA GLU A 1 30.22 -27.59 -17.69
C GLU A 1 30.48 -26.60 -18.80
N THR A 2 29.76 -25.48 -18.83
CA THR A 2 29.94 -24.43 -19.85
C THR A 2 31.16 -23.60 -19.44
N GLU A 3 32.19 -23.52 -20.27
CA GLU A 3 33.31 -22.62 -20.01
C GLU A 3 32.89 -21.17 -20.07
N ILE A 4 33.29 -20.38 -19.05
CA ILE A 4 33.03 -18.94 -18.99
C ILE A 4 34.16 -18.23 -19.76
N ASN A 5 33.89 -18.02 -21.05
CA ASN A 5 34.84 -17.41 -22.00
C ASN A 5 34.14 -16.32 -22.83
N ASP A 6 34.83 -15.73 -23.81
CA ASP A 6 34.29 -14.68 -24.66
C ASP A 6 33.08 -15.12 -25.49
N ASP A 7 33.01 -16.39 -25.89
CA ASP A 7 31.88 -16.91 -26.65
C ASP A 7 30.63 -17.04 -25.75
N PHE A 8 30.84 -17.47 -24.49
CA PHE A 8 29.78 -17.41 -23.48
C PHE A 8 29.27 -15.98 -23.28
N ALA A 9 30.19 -15.01 -23.18
CA ALA A 9 29.85 -13.61 -23.02
C ALA A 9 29.03 -13.04 -24.21
N LYS A 10 29.40 -13.41 -25.44
CA LYS A 10 28.66 -13.05 -26.65
C LYS A 10 27.26 -13.65 -26.68
N ASN A 11 27.11 -14.90 -26.26
CA ASN A 11 25.79 -15.54 -26.13
C ASN A 11 24.91 -14.87 -25.09
N MET A 12 25.48 -14.23 -24.08
CA MET A 12 24.79 -13.42 -23.07
C MET A 12 24.57 -11.96 -23.51
N GLY A 13 24.95 -11.60 -24.75
CA GLY A 13 24.75 -10.27 -25.31
C GLY A 13 25.83 -9.24 -24.98
N ALA A 14 26.96 -9.67 -24.43
CA ALA A 14 28.13 -8.83 -24.18
C ALA A 14 29.13 -8.91 -25.35
N LYS A 15 30.11 -8.01 -25.42
CA LYS A 15 31.13 -7.98 -26.46
C LYS A 15 32.20 -9.05 -26.21
N ASP A 16 32.60 -9.22 -24.97
CA ASP A 16 33.63 -10.14 -24.48
C ASP A 16 33.39 -10.39 -22.98
N LEU A 17 34.21 -11.22 -22.36
CA LEU A 17 34.10 -11.58 -20.95
C LEU A 17 34.37 -10.40 -20.01
N VAL A 18 35.22 -9.44 -20.40
CA VAL A 18 35.47 -8.22 -19.60
C VAL A 18 34.25 -7.38 -19.57
N ASN A 19 33.64 -7.12 -20.73
CA ASN A 19 32.40 -6.33 -20.84
C ASN A 19 31.25 -7.03 -20.10
N LEU A 20 31.12 -8.34 -20.15
CA LEU A 20 30.12 -9.09 -19.38
C LEU A 20 30.26 -8.83 -17.86
N LYS A 21 31.52 -8.93 -17.35
CA LYS A 21 31.78 -8.63 -15.93
C LYS A 21 31.46 -7.20 -15.55
N GLU A 22 31.75 -6.23 -16.40
CA GLU A 22 31.40 -4.82 -16.19
C GLU A 22 29.87 -4.63 -16.13
N LEU A 23 29.14 -5.21 -17.09
CA LEU A 23 27.68 -5.15 -17.13
C LEU A 23 27.05 -5.74 -15.88
N ILE A 24 27.51 -6.93 -15.46
CA ILE A 24 27.04 -7.59 -14.23
C ILE A 24 27.38 -6.75 -13.00
N SER A 25 28.61 -6.25 -12.89
CA SER A 25 29.02 -5.35 -11.79
C SER A 25 28.15 -4.11 -11.71
N LYS A 26 27.87 -3.50 -12.85
CA LYS A 26 26.99 -2.34 -12.93
C LYS A 26 25.57 -2.68 -12.48
N GLN A 27 25.02 -3.79 -12.97
CA GLN A 27 23.68 -4.24 -12.57
C GLN A 27 23.59 -4.47 -11.05
N ILE A 28 24.55 -5.19 -10.48
CA ILE A 28 24.61 -5.45 -9.03
C ILE A 28 24.68 -4.12 -8.25
N ASN A 29 25.54 -3.20 -8.69
CA ASN A 29 25.66 -1.89 -8.04
C ASN A 29 24.36 -1.09 -8.11
N ASP A 30 23.66 -1.11 -9.24
CA ASP A 30 22.39 -0.42 -9.43
C ASP A 30 21.29 -1.05 -8.56
N GLU A 31 21.26 -2.38 -8.41
CA GLU A 31 20.35 -3.08 -7.51
C GLU A 31 20.58 -2.69 -6.04
N TYR A 32 21.83 -2.66 -5.58
CA TYR A 32 22.15 -2.20 -4.21
C TYR A 32 21.79 -0.74 -4.01
N LYS A 33 22.08 0.14 -4.96
CA LYS A 33 21.69 1.55 -4.88
C LYS A 33 20.18 1.72 -4.76
N ASN A 34 19.41 1.02 -5.59
CA ASN A 34 17.96 1.08 -5.57
C ASN A 34 17.41 0.57 -4.23
N SER A 35 17.91 -0.56 -3.75
CA SER A 35 17.49 -1.14 -2.48
C SER A 35 17.80 -0.23 -1.29
N LEU A 36 19.00 0.37 -1.24
CA LEU A 36 19.37 1.33 -0.20
C LEU A 36 18.60 2.65 -0.31
N ALA A 37 18.25 3.08 -1.54
CA ALA A 37 17.40 4.24 -1.75
C ALA A 37 15.98 4.01 -1.22
N MET A 38 15.43 2.81 -1.39
CA MET A 38 14.13 2.43 -0.81
C MET A 38 14.16 2.47 0.73
N ILE A 39 15.22 1.97 1.37
CA ILE A 39 15.40 2.04 2.82
C ILE A 39 15.47 3.52 3.27
N THR A 40 16.23 4.32 2.56
CA THR A 40 16.35 5.76 2.84
C THR A 40 15.00 6.46 2.72
N LYS A 41 14.23 6.18 1.66
CA LYS A 41 12.88 6.70 1.47
C LYS A 41 11.97 6.28 2.64
N LYS A 42 11.97 5.00 3.00
CA LYS A 42 11.19 4.49 4.15
C LYS A 42 11.54 5.23 5.44
N ASN A 43 12.83 5.37 5.75
CA ASN A 43 13.27 6.07 6.94
C ASN A 43 12.83 7.54 6.98
N ILE A 44 12.84 8.24 5.84
CA ILE A 44 12.33 9.62 5.74
C ILE A 44 10.82 9.63 6.01
N LEU A 45 10.05 8.76 5.39
CA LEU A 45 8.59 8.67 5.59
C LEU A 45 8.24 8.34 7.04
N GLU A 46 8.97 7.43 7.69
CA GLU A 46 8.80 7.12 9.12
C GLU A 46 9.09 8.31 10.04
N GLN A 47 10.04 9.18 9.69
CA GLN A 47 10.26 10.41 10.45
C GLN A 47 9.11 11.40 10.24
N ILE A 48 8.63 11.55 9.01
CA ILE A 48 7.46 12.38 8.67
C ILE A 48 6.21 11.88 9.43
N GLU A 49 6.03 10.57 9.56
CA GLU A 49 4.93 9.99 10.35
C GLU A 49 4.98 10.37 11.84
N LYS A 50 6.14 10.71 12.39
CA LYS A 50 6.27 11.14 13.79
C LYS A 50 5.87 12.60 14.02
N GLU A 51 5.86 13.41 12.96
CA GLU A 51 5.43 14.80 13.04
C GLU A 51 3.97 14.90 13.52
N LYS A 52 3.68 15.94 14.31
CA LYS A 52 2.33 16.12 14.86
C LYS A 52 1.50 17.00 13.91
N LEU A 53 0.41 16.45 13.39
CA LEU A 53 -0.64 17.24 12.78
C LEU A 53 -1.83 17.33 13.74
N ASN A 54 -2.32 18.54 13.99
CA ASN A 54 -3.37 18.78 14.98
C ASN A 54 -4.72 18.21 14.54
N GLN A 55 -5.04 18.21 13.25
CA GLN A 55 -6.28 17.68 12.72
C GLN A 55 -6.06 17.03 11.35
N LEU A 56 -6.67 15.88 11.16
CA LEU A 56 -6.73 15.21 9.85
C LEU A 56 -8.17 15.32 9.32
N PRO A 57 -8.37 15.65 8.04
CA PRO A 57 -9.71 15.71 7.44
C PRO A 57 -10.39 14.34 7.45
N GLY A 58 -11.53 14.23 8.13
CA GLY A 58 -12.26 12.97 8.29
C GLY A 58 -12.70 12.35 6.97
N ASN A 59 -13.14 13.19 6.03
CA ASN A 59 -13.54 12.76 4.69
C ASN A 59 -12.42 12.07 3.91
N LEU A 60 -11.18 12.56 4.03
CA LEU A 60 -10.01 11.92 3.39
C LEU A 60 -9.69 10.57 4.04
N ILE A 61 -9.81 10.48 5.36
CA ILE A 61 -9.61 9.22 6.08
C ILE A 61 -10.64 8.18 5.62
N GLU A 62 -11.93 8.57 5.52
CA GLU A 62 -12.99 7.67 5.06
C GLU A 62 -12.77 7.19 3.62
N GLN A 63 -12.33 8.07 2.73
CA GLN A 63 -11.98 7.71 1.36
C GLN A 63 -10.82 6.72 1.32
N GLU A 64 -9.76 6.98 2.09
CA GLU A 64 -8.60 6.11 2.16
C GLU A 64 -8.93 4.75 2.78
N VAL A 65 -9.79 4.71 3.80
CA VAL A 65 -10.31 3.46 4.37
C VAL A 65 -11.04 2.65 3.30
N LYS A 66 -11.85 3.28 2.45
CA LYS A 66 -12.53 2.60 1.34
C LYS A 66 -11.53 2.03 0.33
N ILE A 67 -10.48 2.80 -0.02
CA ILE A 67 -9.43 2.35 -0.94
C ILE A 67 -8.69 1.15 -0.34
N LEU A 68 -8.27 1.23 0.93
CA LEU A 68 -7.56 0.15 1.61
C LEU A 68 -8.42 -1.11 1.82
N SER A 69 -9.74 -0.95 1.84
CA SER A 69 -10.69 -2.06 2.00
C SER A 69 -11.11 -2.67 0.66
N GLN A 70 -10.73 -2.07 -0.45
CA GLN A 70 -11.14 -2.52 -1.79
C GLN A 70 -10.59 -3.92 -2.06
N GLY A 71 -11.48 -4.83 -2.43
CA GLY A 71 -11.14 -6.23 -2.68
C GLY A 71 -11.10 -7.13 -1.45
N MET A 72 -11.29 -6.58 -0.23
CA MET A 72 -11.40 -7.36 1.01
C MET A 72 -12.85 -7.81 1.23
N LYS A 73 -13.04 -8.98 1.87
CA LYS A 73 -14.37 -9.44 2.28
C LYS A 73 -14.87 -8.62 3.46
N GLU A 74 -16.19 -8.39 3.55
CA GLU A 74 -16.79 -7.59 4.63
C GLU A 74 -16.38 -8.05 6.05
N ASP A 75 -16.28 -9.36 6.26
CA ASP A 75 -15.86 -9.91 7.57
C ASP A 75 -14.39 -9.59 7.88
N GLU A 76 -13.52 -9.52 6.87
CA GLU A 76 -12.12 -9.14 7.01
C GLU A 76 -11.99 -7.63 7.29
N VAL A 77 -12.77 -6.81 6.60
CA VAL A 77 -12.82 -5.36 6.86
C VAL A 77 -13.28 -5.09 8.29
N LYS A 78 -14.37 -5.75 8.75
CA LYS A 78 -14.86 -5.62 10.14
C LYS A 78 -13.84 -6.07 11.18
N LYS A 79 -13.08 -7.14 10.89
CA LYS A 79 -12.03 -7.63 11.78
C LYS A 79 -10.85 -6.67 11.89
N ASN A 80 -10.45 -6.07 10.77
CA ASN A 80 -9.25 -5.24 10.66
C ASN A 80 -9.55 -3.74 10.67
N GLN A 81 -10.80 -3.33 10.93
CA GLN A 81 -11.27 -1.95 10.80
C GLN A 81 -10.34 -0.93 11.49
N LYS A 82 -9.93 -1.20 12.74
CA LYS A 82 -9.03 -0.29 13.46
C LYS A 82 -7.64 -0.20 12.82
N SER A 83 -7.12 -1.32 12.33
CA SER A 83 -5.82 -1.34 11.66
C SER A 83 -5.88 -0.58 10.33
N ILE A 84 -6.95 -0.78 9.56
CA ILE A 84 -7.18 -0.07 8.30
C ILE A 84 -7.30 1.43 8.54
N GLU A 85 -8.06 1.84 9.58
CA GLU A 85 -8.22 3.24 9.95
C GLU A 85 -6.90 3.87 10.42
N GLU A 86 -6.10 3.17 11.22
CA GLU A 86 -4.77 3.63 11.63
C GLU A 86 -3.82 3.79 10.42
N GLN A 87 -3.85 2.85 9.47
CA GLN A 87 -3.10 2.94 8.23
C GLN A 87 -3.57 4.10 7.35
N ALA A 88 -4.88 4.27 7.19
CA ALA A 88 -5.47 5.39 6.47
C ALA A 88 -5.03 6.73 7.05
N LYS A 89 -5.11 6.90 8.38
CA LYS A 89 -4.64 8.10 9.08
C LYS A 89 -3.16 8.38 8.82
N LYS A 90 -2.30 7.36 8.87
CA LYS A 90 -0.88 7.50 8.59
C LYS A 90 -0.64 7.94 7.15
N ARG A 91 -1.27 7.30 6.17
CA ARG A 91 -1.12 7.64 4.75
C ARG A 91 -1.61 9.05 4.45
N ILE A 92 -2.78 9.43 4.94
CA ILE A 92 -3.31 10.80 4.77
C ILE A 92 -2.39 11.82 5.42
N LYS A 93 -1.93 11.56 6.63
CA LYS A 93 -0.99 12.44 7.34
C LYS A 93 0.30 12.65 6.53
N THR A 94 0.93 11.57 6.12
CA THR A 94 2.17 11.62 5.32
C THR A 94 1.94 12.34 4.00
N GLY A 95 0.84 12.04 3.31
CA GLY A 95 0.46 12.70 2.06
C GLY A 95 0.28 14.21 2.21
N LEU A 96 -0.40 14.66 3.28
CA LEU A 96 -0.60 16.09 3.55
C LEU A 96 0.70 16.83 3.82
N ILE A 97 1.62 16.24 4.59
CA ILE A 97 2.92 16.83 4.88
C ILE A 97 3.77 16.92 3.61
N LEU A 98 3.81 15.83 2.84
CA LEU A 98 4.54 15.80 1.56
C LEU A 98 3.97 16.81 0.58
N ASN A 99 2.65 16.92 0.47
CA ASN A 99 2.01 17.89 -0.42
C ASN A 99 2.34 19.32 -0.01
N ALA A 100 2.23 19.67 1.28
CA ALA A 100 2.60 21.00 1.78
C ALA A 100 4.07 21.33 1.48
N PHE A 101 4.98 20.37 1.68
CA PHE A 101 6.40 20.54 1.34
C PHE A 101 6.60 20.73 -0.17
N GLY A 102 5.89 19.95 -0.99
CA GLY A 102 5.97 20.03 -2.45
C GLY A 102 5.47 21.37 -2.98
N GLU A 103 4.36 21.89 -2.44
CA GLU A 103 3.82 23.21 -2.79
C GLU A 103 4.78 24.34 -2.39
N GLU A 104 5.31 24.32 -1.17
CA GLU A 104 6.28 25.30 -0.70
C GLU A 104 7.54 25.34 -1.57
N ASN A 105 8.00 24.19 -2.04
CA ASN A 105 9.18 24.06 -2.88
C ASN A 105 8.86 24.10 -4.40
N LYS A 106 7.62 24.37 -4.79
CA LYS A 106 7.16 24.47 -6.18
C LYS A 106 7.52 23.24 -7.02
N ILE A 107 7.40 22.06 -6.42
CA ILE A 107 7.68 20.79 -7.07
C ILE A 107 6.50 20.46 -7.99
N ASN A 108 6.76 20.27 -9.27
CA ASN A 108 5.77 19.90 -10.28
C ASN A 108 6.25 18.69 -11.05
N VAL A 109 5.31 17.92 -11.59
CA VAL A 109 5.58 16.78 -12.48
C VAL A 109 5.14 17.14 -13.88
N SER A 110 6.08 17.14 -14.82
CA SER A 110 5.82 17.43 -16.23
C SER A 110 5.31 16.19 -16.97
N GLN A 111 4.71 16.41 -18.14
CA GLN A 111 4.26 15.30 -18.99
C GLN A 111 5.44 14.49 -19.53
N GLU A 112 6.58 15.14 -19.76
CA GLU A 112 7.82 14.50 -20.19
C GLU A 112 8.33 13.51 -19.15
N GLU A 113 8.28 13.86 -17.87
CA GLU A 113 8.68 12.96 -16.76
C GLU A 113 7.78 11.72 -16.70
N ILE A 114 6.47 11.90 -16.89
CA ILE A 114 5.51 10.79 -16.98
C ILE A 114 5.86 9.88 -18.15
N ASN A 115 6.11 10.46 -19.32
CA ASN A 115 6.47 9.70 -20.52
C ASN A 115 7.78 8.93 -20.36
N VAL A 116 8.79 9.55 -19.71
CA VAL A 116 10.07 8.88 -19.40
C VAL A 116 9.84 7.67 -18.49
N GLU A 117 8.96 7.79 -17.50
CA GLU A 117 8.68 6.69 -16.58
C GLU A 117 7.92 5.54 -17.26
N ILE A 118 6.96 5.85 -18.14
CA ILE A 118 6.30 4.86 -18.99
C ILE A 118 7.31 4.14 -19.91
N GLN A 119 8.25 4.89 -20.50
CA GLN A 119 9.30 4.29 -21.32
C GLN A 119 10.25 3.38 -20.53
N LYS A 120 10.51 3.66 -19.25
CA LYS A 120 11.27 2.72 -18.41
C LYS A 120 10.52 1.40 -18.25
N GLN A 121 9.18 1.44 -18.09
CA GLN A 121 8.39 0.23 -18.02
C GLN A 121 8.43 -0.57 -19.32
N PHE A 122 8.44 0.07 -20.48
CA PHE A 122 8.66 -0.63 -21.76
C PHE A 122 9.96 -1.42 -21.78
N ARG A 123 11.04 -0.81 -21.28
CA ARG A 123 12.35 -1.50 -21.20
C ARG A 123 12.36 -2.67 -20.23
N MET A 124 11.53 -2.63 -19.19
CA MET A 124 11.39 -3.72 -18.22
C MET A 124 10.52 -4.87 -18.73
N MET A 125 9.68 -4.62 -19.76
CA MET A 125 8.74 -5.58 -20.34
C MET A 125 8.91 -5.65 -21.86
N PRO A 126 10.07 -6.10 -22.37
CA PRO A 126 10.35 -6.16 -23.80
C PRO A 126 9.34 -7.06 -24.51
N GLY A 127 8.81 -6.60 -25.65
CA GLY A 127 7.77 -7.28 -26.42
C GLY A 127 6.34 -7.07 -25.92
N GLN A 128 6.15 -6.34 -24.83
CA GLN A 128 4.83 -6.00 -24.27
C GLN A 128 4.55 -4.49 -24.28
N GLU A 129 5.31 -3.72 -25.06
CA GLU A 129 5.21 -2.25 -25.09
C GLU A 129 3.79 -1.78 -25.44
N LYS A 130 3.11 -2.51 -26.33
CA LYS A 130 1.72 -2.21 -26.70
C LYS A 130 0.77 -2.39 -25.53
N ILE A 131 0.94 -3.46 -24.74
CA ILE A 131 0.08 -3.74 -23.58
C ILE A 131 0.25 -2.63 -22.54
N VAL A 132 1.49 -2.21 -22.24
CA VAL A 132 1.77 -1.13 -21.30
C VAL A 132 1.20 0.19 -21.80
N LYS A 133 1.33 0.49 -23.12
CA LYS A 133 0.78 1.69 -23.73
C LYS A 133 -0.74 1.71 -23.62
N ASP A 134 -1.41 0.65 -24.09
CA ASP A 134 -2.87 0.52 -24.08
C ASP A 134 -3.41 0.63 -22.62
N TYR A 135 -2.68 0.09 -21.64
CA TYR A 135 -3.04 0.21 -20.23
C TYR A 135 -3.10 1.66 -19.76
N TYR A 136 -2.07 2.47 -20.05
CA TYR A 136 -2.05 3.87 -19.64
C TYR A 136 -3.02 4.73 -20.45
N GLU A 137 -3.22 4.45 -21.74
CA GLU A 137 -4.20 5.16 -22.57
C GLU A 137 -5.65 4.92 -22.12
N GLN A 138 -5.96 3.70 -21.66
CA GLN A 138 -7.32 3.33 -21.21
C GLN A 138 -7.58 3.64 -19.74
N ASN A 139 -6.54 3.92 -18.95
CA ASN A 139 -6.66 4.12 -17.50
C ASN A 139 -6.06 5.46 -17.03
N PRO A 140 -6.80 6.57 -17.13
CA PRO A 140 -6.32 7.87 -16.63
C PRO A 140 -5.89 7.85 -15.17
N ALA A 141 -6.59 7.05 -14.33
CA ALA A 141 -6.22 6.88 -12.93
C ALA A 141 -4.83 6.25 -12.74
N ALA A 142 -4.36 5.42 -13.69
CA ALA A 142 -3.00 4.88 -13.65
C ALA A 142 -1.96 5.98 -13.92
N ILE A 143 -2.26 6.92 -14.83
CA ILE A 143 -1.40 8.10 -15.08
C ILE A 143 -1.34 9.00 -13.84
N ASP A 144 -2.47 9.24 -13.18
CA ASP A 144 -2.52 10.04 -11.96
C ASP A 144 -1.75 9.37 -10.82
N SER A 145 -1.85 8.04 -10.69
CA SER A 145 -1.05 7.26 -9.75
C SER A 145 0.45 7.37 -10.03
N LEU A 146 0.85 7.26 -11.32
CA LEU A 146 2.24 7.41 -11.74
C LEU A 146 2.76 8.83 -11.46
N ARG A 147 1.94 9.84 -11.74
CA ARG A 147 2.26 11.24 -11.42
C ARG A 147 2.48 11.42 -9.92
N GLY A 148 1.62 10.82 -9.08
CA GLY A 148 1.78 10.83 -7.63
C GLY A 148 3.08 10.19 -7.16
N GLN A 149 3.49 9.07 -7.78
CA GLN A 149 4.76 8.42 -7.48
C GLN A 149 5.96 9.31 -7.85
N ILE A 150 5.97 9.88 -9.05
CA ILE A 150 7.04 10.80 -9.49
C ILE A 150 7.10 12.04 -8.57
N TYR A 151 5.95 12.59 -8.20
CA TYR A 151 5.85 13.72 -7.28
C TYR A 151 6.47 13.41 -5.92
N GLU A 152 6.11 12.26 -5.35
CA GLU A 152 6.68 11.79 -4.09
C GLU A 152 8.21 11.59 -4.18
N GLU A 153 8.70 10.98 -5.25
CA GLU A 153 10.13 10.82 -5.48
C GLU A 153 10.87 12.15 -5.55
N LYS A 154 10.33 13.13 -6.27
CA LYS A 154 10.90 14.49 -6.36
C LYS A 154 10.93 15.18 -5.00
N ILE A 155 9.89 15.01 -4.19
CA ILE A 155 9.85 15.54 -2.83
C ILE A 155 10.93 14.89 -1.97
N ILE A 156 11.05 13.57 -2.00
CA ILE A 156 12.09 12.84 -1.25
C ILE A 156 13.49 13.29 -1.68
N GLU A 157 13.74 13.46 -2.97
CA GLU A 157 15.03 13.98 -3.47
C GLU A 157 15.29 15.41 -2.98
N GLU A 158 14.29 16.27 -2.96
CA GLU A 158 14.44 17.65 -2.46
C GLU A 158 14.68 17.67 -0.94
N ILE A 159 14.00 16.81 -0.18
CA ILE A 159 14.28 16.62 1.25
C ILE A 159 15.74 16.17 1.47
N LYS A 160 16.23 15.21 0.69
CA LYS A 160 17.62 14.76 0.77
C LYS A 160 18.62 15.86 0.48
N LYS A 161 18.33 16.75 -0.50
CA LYS A 161 19.19 17.89 -0.83
C LYS A 161 19.28 18.91 0.31
N LYS A 162 18.13 19.16 0.96
CA LYS A 162 18.04 20.14 2.07
C LYS A 162 18.50 19.56 3.40
N ALA A 163 18.43 18.26 3.57
CA ALA A 163 18.88 17.58 4.79
C ALA A 163 20.42 17.61 4.89
N LYS A 164 20.92 17.68 6.11
CA LYS A 164 22.34 17.44 6.37
C LYS A 164 22.60 15.94 6.23
N THR A 165 23.10 15.54 5.08
CA THR A 165 23.39 14.13 4.82
C THR A 165 24.86 13.83 5.03
N THR A 166 25.15 12.69 5.66
CA THR A 166 26.49 12.13 5.71
C THR A 166 26.56 10.95 4.77
N LYS A 167 27.39 11.06 3.73
CA LYS A 167 27.63 9.94 2.81
C LYS A 167 28.65 9.01 3.45
N LYS A 168 28.34 7.73 3.52
CA LYS A 168 29.22 6.67 3.97
C LYS A 168 29.37 5.68 2.83
N GLU A 169 30.61 5.44 2.41
CA GLU A 169 30.90 4.30 1.54
C GLU A 169 30.84 3.04 2.38
N ILE A 170 30.16 2.04 1.89
CA ILE A 170 29.96 0.76 2.56
C ILE A 170 30.40 -0.37 1.65
N THR A 171 30.89 -1.45 2.26
CA THR A 171 31.23 -2.67 1.51
C THR A 171 29.96 -3.41 1.10
N LYS A 172 30.13 -4.38 0.19
CA LYS A 172 29.04 -5.27 -0.23
C LYS A 172 28.43 -6.01 0.98
N GLU A 173 29.27 -6.51 1.87
CA GLU A 173 28.86 -7.26 3.07
C GLU A 173 28.07 -6.37 4.03
N GLU A 174 28.45 -5.09 4.17
CA GLU A 174 27.71 -4.12 4.98
C GLU A 174 26.33 -3.83 4.34
N ALA A 175 26.26 -3.67 3.00
CA ALA A 175 25.00 -3.47 2.29
C ALA A 175 24.06 -4.67 2.45
N GLU A 176 24.56 -5.89 2.26
CA GLU A 176 23.79 -7.13 2.46
C GLU A 176 23.26 -7.24 3.90
N LYS A 177 24.05 -6.84 4.89
CA LYS A 177 23.66 -6.85 6.30
C LYS A 177 22.53 -5.85 6.57
N ILE A 178 22.63 -4.65 6.02
CA ILE A 178 21.58 -3.62 6.14
C ILE A 178 20.28 -4.14 5.49
N LEU A 179 20.34 -4.70 4.28
CA LEU A 179 19.16 -5.23 3.58
C LEU A 179 18.53 -6.40 4.33
N LYS A 180 19.35 -7.31 4.90
CA LYS A 180 18.85 -8.39 5.75
C LYS A 180 18.14 -7.90 6.98
N GLN A 181 18.74 -6.95 7.70
CA GLN A 181 18.15 -6.37 8.91
C GLN A 181 16.82 -5.68 8.60
N GLU A 182 16.74 -4.96 7.48
CA GLU A 182 15.52 -4.29 7.06
C GLU A 182 14.41 -5.28 6.72
N ASN A 183 14.75 -6.36 6.01
CA ASN A 183 13.80 -7.42 5.69
C ASN A 183 13.28 -8.12 6.97
N GLU A 184 14.16 -8.43 7.92
CA GLU A 184 13.75 -8.98 9.22
C GLU A 184 12.85 -8.03 10.02
N ASN A 185 13.12 -6.72 9.97
CA ASN A 185 12.29 -5.72 10.62
C ASN A 185 10.90 -5.65 9.97
N ASN A 186 10.83 -5.67 8.65
CA ASN A 186 9.56 -5.71 7.92
C ASN A 186 8.74 -6.96 8.26
N ILE A 187 9.35 -8.12 8.32
CA ILE A 187 8.70 -9.38 8.73
C ILE A 187 8.20 -9.29 10.18
N LYS A 188 9.01 -8.73 11.09
CA LYS A 188 8.60 -8.54 12.51
C LYS A 188 7.46 -7.54 12.66
N GLU A 189 7.43 -6.48 11.85
CA GLU A 189 6.30 -5.53 11.84
C GLU A 189 5.01 -6.18 11.34
N GLN A 190 5.08 -6.91 10.24
CA GLN A 190 3.94 -7.66 9.72
C GLN A 190 3.43 -8.71 10.72
N ALA A 191 4.32 -9.42 11.39
CA ALA A 191 3.97 -10.38 12.44
C ALA A 191 3.37 -9.71 13.70
N LYS A 192 3.79 -8.50 14.06
CA LYS A 192 3.20 -7.71 15.16
C LYS A 192 1.80 -7.24 14.83
N VAL A 193 1.54 -6.86 13.59
CA VAL A 193 0.19 -6.50 13.12
C VAL A 193 -0.71 -7.72 13.20
N ALA A 194 -0.28 -8.87 12.71
CA ALA A 194 -1.05 -10.14 12.77
C ALA A 194 -1.32 -10.60 14.21
N LYS A 195 -0.34 -10.52 15.12
CA LYS A 195 -0.51 -10.89 16.54
C LYS A 195 -1.41 -9.94 17.32
N LYS A 196 -1.37 -8.63 17.05
CA LYS A 196 -2.31 -7.68 17.66
C LYS A 196 -3.77 -7.98 17.31
N ASP A 197 -3.99 -8.56 16.15
CA ASP A 197 -5.32 -8.98 15.71
C ASP A 197 -5.78 -10.28 16.38
N GLU A 198 -4.88 -11.21 16.70
CA GLU A 198 -5.17 -12.43 17.46
C GLU A 198 -5.44 -12.18 18.95
N ASP A 199 -4.66 -11.33 19.61
CA ASP A 199 -4.85 -10.98 21.03
C ASP A 199 -6.16 -10.22 21.25
N LYS A 200 -6.61 -9.40 20.30
CA LYS A 200 -7.93 -8.76 20.33
C LYS A 200 -9.08 -9.76 20.17
N LYS A 201 -8.86 -10.89 19.45
CA LYS A 201 -9.82 -11.99 19.34
C LYS A 201 -10.02 -12.75 20.66
N ASN A 202 -8.94 -12.98 21.39
CA ASN A 202 -8.99 -13.71 22.66
C ASN A 202 -9.62 -12.90 23.79
N LYS A 203 -9.39 -11.56 23.85
CA LYS A 203 -10.03 -10.69 24.85
C LYS A 203 -11.54 -10.55 24.66
N LYS A 204 -12.06 -10.61 23.43
CA LYS A 204 -13.52 -10.57 23.16
C LYS A 204 -14.25 -11.88 23.51
N LYS A 205 -13.52 -13.01 23.66
CA LYS A 205 -14.09 -14.31 24.09
C LYS A 205 -14.18 -14.46 25.60
N MET A 206 -13.59 -13.58 26.39
CA MET A 206 -13.51 -13.68 27.86
C MET A 206 -14.38 -12.67 28.61
N GLU A 207 -15.30 -11.95 27.95
CA GLU A 207 -16.31 -11.21 28.70
C GLU A 207 -17.42 -12.16 29.17
N PRO A 208 -17.66 -12.28 30.49
CA PRO A 208 -18.66 -13.19 31.01
C PRO A 208 -20.07 -12.66 30.73
N LYS A 209 -20.89 -13.48 30.06
CA LYS A 209 -22.33 -13.27 29.95
C LYS A 209 -22.92 -13.12 31.35
N LYS A 210 -23.32 -11.91 31.74
CA LYS A 210 -24.16 -11.67 32.93
C LYS A 210 -25.49 -12.42 32.74
N LYS A 211 -25.72 -13.36 33.68
CA LYS A 211 -26.97 -14.13 33.83
C LYS A 211 -28.12 -13.17 34.15
N GLU A 212 -29.11 -13.11 33.29
CA GLU A 212 -30.41 -12.58 33.64
C GLU A 212 -31.14 -13.62 34.52
N VAL A 213 -31.49 -13.19 35.72
CA VAL A 213 -32.26 -13.96 36.70
C VAL A 213 -33.73 -13.94 36.29
N LYS A 214 -34.30 -15.13 36.10
CA LYS A 214 -35.73 -15.38 35.94
C LYS A 214 -36.48 -15.04 37.21
N THR A 215 -37.47 -14.17 37.16
CA THR A 215 -38.58 -14.19 38.11
C THR A 215 -39.87 -14.60 37.40
N LYS A 216 -40.39 -15.73 37.88
CA LYS A 216 -41.72 -16.30 37.54
C LYS A 216 -42.81 -15.50 38.23
N SER A 217 -43.91 -15.18 37.58
CA SER A 217 -45.25 -15.22 38.17
C SER A 217 -46.36 -15.31 37.10
N LYS A 218 -46.99 -16.47 37.07
CA LYS A 218 -48.42 -16.83 37.07
C LYS A 218 -49.34 -16.16 36.04
N GLU A 219 -49.88 -17.08 35.21
CA GLU A 219 -51.18 -17.03 34.51
C GLU A 219 -52.35 -16.74 35.47
N PRO A 220 -53.58 -16.32 35.00
CA PRO A 220 -54.44 -17.26 34.30
C PRO A 220 -55.41 -16.71 33.20
N LYS A 221 -55.69 -17.57 32.24
CA LYS A 221 -56.97 -18.04 31.63
C LYS A 221 -58.02 -17.08 31.05
N LYS A 222 -58.39 -17.46 29.80
CA LYS A 222 -59.74 -17.52 29.12
C LYS A 222 -60.26 -16.16 28.59
N THR A 223 -60.80 -16.07 27.41
CA THR A 223 -61.79 -16.83 26.63
C THR A 223 -61.88 -16.33 25.17
N LYS A 224 -62.07 -17.28 24.25
CA LYS A 224 -62.95 -17.33 23.05
C LYS A 224 -63.67 -16.06 22.59
N THR A 225 -63.68 -15.77 21.29
CA THR A 225 -64.65 -16.12 20.19
C THR A 225 -64.34 -15.31 18.94
N LEU A 226 -64.19 -15.91 17.81
CA LEU A 226 -65.11 -16.21 16.71
C LEU A 226 -65.48 -15.05 15.77
N GLY A 227 -65.28 -15.27 14.49
CA GLY A 227 -66.08 -14.70 13.38
C GLY A 227 -65.28 -13.75 12.49
N SER A 228 -65.00 -14.06 11.35
CA SER A 228 -65.69 -14.51 10.15
C SER A 228 -65.52 -13.49 9.01
N LYS A 229 -64.99 -13.98 7.89
CA LYS A 229 -65.43 -13.71 6.50
C LYS A 229 -65.50 -12.24 6.08
N THR A 230 -65.09 -11.78 4.94
CA THR A 230 -65.13 -12.28 3.56
C THR A 230 -64.56 -11.21 2.60
N LYS A 231 -63.95 -11.68 1.56
CA LYS A 231 -64.11 -11.39 0.12
C LYS A 231 -63.77 -10.03 -0.49
N LYS A 232 -62.83 -10.16 -1.50
CA LYS A 232 -63.03 -9.81 -2.94
C LYS A 232 -63.18 -8.33 -3.24
N THR A 233 -62.57 -7.76 -4.21
CA THR A 233 -62.21 -8.09 -5.60
C THR A 233 -61.65 -6.87 -6.30
N LYS A 234 -60.81 -7.12 -7.33
CA LYS A 234 -60.73 -6.52 -8.69
C LYS A 234 -60.34 -5.03 -8.78
N LYS A 235 -59.30 -4.77 -9.49
CA LYS A 235 -59.02 -4.76 -10.93
C LYS A 235 -59.06 -3.35 -11.53
N VAL A 236 -58.10 -3.11 -12.45
CA VAL A 236 -58.12 -2.33 -13.67
C VAL A 236 -57.62 -0.90 -13.54
N SER A 237 -56.47 -0.52 -14.03
CA SER A 237 -55.99 -0.39 -15.41
C SER A 237 -55.96 1.04 -15.88
N LYS A 238 -54.83 1.40 -16.47
CA LYS A 238 -54.60 2.40 -17.51
C LYS A 238 -54.74 3.90 -17.21
N LYS A 239 -53.66 4.59 -17.23
CA LYS A 239 -53.11 5.32 -18.38
C LYS A 239 -51.65 5.62 -18.17
#